data_3f52f0c967837bd9943554b8a0654f38
#
_entry.id   3f52f0c967837bd9943554b8a0654f38
#
_cell.length_a   1.000
_cell.length_b   1.000
_cell.length_c   1.000
_cell.angle_alpha   90.00
_cell.angle_beta   90.00
_cell.angle_gamma   90.00
#
_symmetry.space_group_name_H-M   'P 1'
#
loop_
_entity.id
_entity.type
_entity.pdbx_description
1 polymer ?
#
loop_
_entity_poly.entity_id
_entity_poly.type
_entity_poly.pdbx_seq_one_letter_code
_entity_poly.pdbx_strand_id
1 'polypeptide(L)'
;IYAVHGYDEVHLIQLKPDFSGYVEGSEKVIIPKGNAMGEGHHFYKIDGKYYIISADYAPVGRMQCARADKLEGPYETVVISNRETMGTQRGWWTKGYGFWSNIPNEGEAMEFERPSENGFGAVTLHQGGIVDLPNGEWWGFSMMDVKSAGRLTFLSPVTWKDGWPYFGLEGNLGRSPRTWFKPDTGTDIAPLTTYQRDDDFSSAKLKPIWQWNHIPVDKKWSLTEKKGVLRLHTLPAKNFMYAKNTLTQRAIGPESSATVELNAKSLKKGDVAGLGLLN
;
A
#
# COMPACT_ATOMS: atom_id res chain seq x y z
N ILE A 1 -9.34 -22.05 -6.48
CA ILE A 1 -8.99 -20.67 -6.13
C ILE A 1 -8.19 -20.09 -7.28
N TYR A 2 -8.39 -18.80 -7.58
CA TYR A 2 -7.72 -18.10 -8.67
C TYR A 2 -7.13 -16.80 -8.15
N ALA A 3 -6.05 -16.34 -8.77
CA ALA A 3 -5.46 -15.03 -8.57
C ALA A 3 -5.30 -14.32 -9.91
N VAL A 4 -5.34 -13.01 -9.88
CA VAL A 4 -4.99 -12.15 -11.01
C VAL A 4 -3.74 -11.36 -10.70
N HIS A 5 -2.89 -11.13 -11.69
CA HIS A 5 -1.66 -10.38 -11.55
C HIS A 5 -1.26 -9.73 -12.88
N GLY A 6 -0.27 -8.88 -12.86
CA GLY A 6 0.29 -8.26 -14.06
C GLY A 6 0.39 -6.75 -13.95
N TYR A 7 0.87 -6.15 -15.02
CA TYR A 7 0.92 -4.70 -15.24
C TYR A 7 0.48 -4.42 -16.68
N ASP A 8 -0.59 -3.62 -16.85
CA ASP A 8 -1.27 -3.33 -18.11
C ASP A 8 -1.90 -4.57 -18.79
N GLU A 9 -1.26 -5.71 -18.74
CA GLU A 9 -1.77 -7.01 -19.12
C GLU A 9 -2.19 -7.78 -17.86
N VAL A 10 -3.41 -8.32 -17.85
CA VAL A 10 -3.92 -9.05 -16.69
C VAL A 10 -3.88 -10.54 -16.96
N HIS A 11 -3.17 -11.25 -16.12
CA HIS A 11 -3.06 -12.69 -16.10
C HIS A 11 -3.96 -13.29 -15.04
N LEU A 12 -4.55 -14.43 -15.36
CA LEU A 12 -5.28 -15.31 -14.43
C LEU A 12 -4.44 -16.55 -14.19
N ILE A 13 -4.28 -16.92 -12.92
CA ILE A 13 -3.59 -18.15 -12.53
C ILE A 13 -4.39 -18.92 -11.50
N GLN A 14 -4.43 -20.25 -11.61
CA GLN A 14 -5.07 -21.10 -10.62
C GLN A 14 -4.09 -21.43 -9.49
N LEU A 15 -4.51 -21.19 -8.25
CA LEU A 15 -3.75 -21.54 -7.05
C LEU A 15 -4.09 -22.95 -6.61
N LYS A 16 -3.12 -23.63 -6.00
CA LYS A 16 -3.37 -24.89 -5.30
C LYS A 16 -4.28 -24.64 -4.09
N PRO A 17 -5.12 -25.61 -3.69
CA PRO A 17 -6.07 -25.42 -2.59
C PRO A 17 -5.43 -25.06 -1.25
N ASP A 18 -4.21 -25.50 -1.02
CA ASP A 18 -3.42 -25.27 0.20
C ASP A 18 -2.54 -23.99 0.12
N PHE A 19 -2.66 -23.23 -0.96
CA PHE A 19 -1.85 -22.04 -1.25
C PHE A 19 -0.33 -22.29 -1.31
N SER A 20 0.12 -23.55 -1.42
CA SER A 20 1.55 -23.86 -1.54
C SER A 20 2.19 -23.45 -2.87
N GLY A 21 1.39 -22.97 -3.81
CA GLY A 21 1.82 -22.54 -5.12
C GLY A 21 0.67 -22.47 -6.10
N TYR A 22 0.99 -22.45 -7.37
CA TYR A 22 0.02 -22.43 -8.46
C TYR A 22 -0.02 -23.78 -9.20
N VAL A 23 -1.07 -23.97 -9.98
CA VAL A 23 -1.22 -25.13 -10.88
C VAL A 23 -0.41 -24.83 -12.14
N GLU A 24 0.57 -25.67 -12.43
CA GLU A 24 1.43 -25.51 -13.60
C GLU A 24 0.62 -25.49 -14.90
N GLY A 25 0.96 -24.57 -15.81
CA GLY A 25 0.27 -24.40 -17.09
C GLY A 25 -1.13 -23.75 -17.00
N SER A 26 -1.56 -23.31 -15.82
CA SER A 26 -2.86 -22.67 -15.62
C SER A 26 -2.89 -21.18 -15.94
N GLU A 27 -1.73 -20.57 -16.14
CA GLU A 27 -1.63 -19.14 -16.40
C GLU A 27 -2.15 -18.77 -17.78
N LYS A 28 -3.00 -17.74 -17.85
CA LYS A 28 -3.60 -17.23 -19.08
C LYS A 28 -3.70 -15.72 -19.03
N VAL A 29 -3.44 -15.07 -20.16
CA VAL A 29 -3.79 -13.65 -20.35
C VAL A 29 -5.31 -13.56 -20.54
N ILE A 30 -5.98 -12.82 -19.66
CA ILE A 30 -7.43 -12.61 -19.72
C ILE A 30 -7.81 -11.20 -20.16
N ILE A 31 -6.92 -10.23 -19.96
CA ILE A 31 -7.05 -8.87 -20.51
C ILE A 31 -5.71 -8.50 -21.13
N PRO A 32 -5.64 -8.31 -22.45
CA PRO A 32 -4.38 -7.95 -23.11
C PRO A 32 -3.97 -6.51 -22.81
N LYS A 33 -2.73 -6.18 -23.11
CA LYS A 33 -2.17 -4.82 -23.01
C LYS A 33 -3.01 -3.81 -23.80
N GLY A 34 -2.96 -2.55 -23.31
CA GLY A 34 -3.65 -1.44 -23.96
C GLY A 34 -5.10 -1.25 -23.51
N ASN A 35 -5.57 -2.01 -22.52
CA ASN A 35 -6.89 -1.86 -21.91
C ASN A 35 -6.86 -1.01 -20.62
N ALA A 36 -5.76 -0.34 -20.37
CA ALA A 36 -5.55 0.57 -19.25
C ALA A 36 -5.78 -0.07 -17.86
N MET A 37 -5.51 -1.38 -17.75
CA MET A 37 -5.71 -2.10 -16.48
C MET A 37 -4.55 -1.93 -15.49
N GLY A 38 -3.48 -1.27 -15.86
CA GLY A 38 -2.38 -0.86 -14.98
C GLY A 38 -1.97 -1.92 -13.98
N GLU A 39 -2.15 -1.65 -12.69
CA GLU A 39 -1.70 -2.51 -11.59
C GLU A 39 -2.65 -2.48 -10.38
N GLY A 40 -2.30 -3.23 -9.32
CA GLY A 40 -3.07 -3.24 -8.07
C GLY A 40 -4.43 -3.89 -8.21
N HIS A 41 -4.48 -5.04 -8.86
CA HIS A 41 -5.71 -5.73 -9.19
C HIS A 41 -6.42 -6.29 -7.95
N HIS A 42 -7.73 -6.02 -7.87
CA HIS A 42 -8.65 -6.65 -6.94
C HIS A 42 -9.69 -7.44 -7.72
N PHE A 43 -9.84 -8.71 -7.40
CA PHE A 43 -10.65 -9.66 -8.16
C PHE A 43 -11.87 -10.11 -7.37
N TYR A 44 -13.06 -9.97 -7.95
CA TYR A 44 -14.35 -10.26 -7.32
C TYR A 44 -15.23 -11.16 -8.19
N LYS A 45 -16.11 -11.90 -7.52
CA LYS A 45 -17.29 -12.50 -8.13
C LYS A 45 -18.52 -11.95 -7.43
N ILE A 46 -19.32 -11.13 -8.11
CA ILE A 46 -20.49 -10.43 -7.59
C ILE A 46 -21.66 -10.72 -8.51
N ASP A 47 -22.77 -11.24 -7.97
CA ASP A 47 -24.00 -11.55 -8.70
C ASP A 47 -23.74 -12.40 -9.98
N GLY A 48 -22.85 -13.37 -9.85
CA GLY A 48 -22.50 -14.28 -10.94
C GLY A 48 -21.50 -13.75 -11.97
N LYS A 49 -21.19 -12.47 -11.95
CA LYS A 49 -20.20 -11.82 -12.84
C LYS A 49 -18.85 -11.69 -12.17
N TYR A 50 -17.81 -11.58 -12.98
CA TYR A 50 -16.43 -11.38 -12.54
C TYR A 50 -16.02 -9.92 -12.75
N TYR A 51 -15.39 -9.35 -11.75
CA TYR A 51 -14.93 -7.97 -11.75
C TYR A 51 -13.46 -7.90 -11.38
N ILE A 52 -12.70 -7.07 -12.10
CA ILE A 52 -11.31 -6.77 -11.78
C ILE A 52 -11.19 -5.25 -11.67
N ILE A 53 -10.84 -4.75 -10.49
CA ILE A 53 -10.59 -3.34 -10.25
C ILE A 53 -9.09 -3.14 -10.24
N SER A 54 -8.61 -2.14 -10.99
CA SER A 54 -7.19 -1.87 -11.18
C SER A 54 -6.92 -0.38 -11.20
N ALA A 55 -5.68 0.00 -10.98
CA ALA A 55 -5.21 1.37 -11.10
C ALA A 55 -4.44 1.58 -12.38
N ASP A 56 -4.79 2.61 -13.13
CA ASP A 56 -4.06 3.07 -14.30
C ASP A 56 -3.45 4.44 -14.03
N TYR A 57 -2.15 4.58 -14.27
CA TYR A 57 -1.42 5.81 -14.00
C TYR A 57 -1.38 6.80 -15.16
N ALA A 58 -1.66 6.36 -16.37
CA ALA A 58 -1.56 7.21 -17.54
C ALA A 58 -2.92 7.82 -17.95
N PRO A 59 -3.00 9.11 -18.19
CA PRO A 59 -2.00 10.15 -17.98
C PRO A 59 -1.91 10.66 -16.52
N VAL A 60 -2.88 10.33 -15.70
CA VAL A 60 -3.00 10.71 -14.28
C VAL A 60 -3.85 9.70 -13.56
N GLY A 61 -3.40 9.01 -12.61
CA GLY A 61 -4.06 7.93 -11.89
C GLY A 61 -5.59 7.94 -11.89
N ARG A 62 -6.17 6.81 -12.20
CA ARG A 62 -7.61 6.55 -12.20
C ARG A 62 -7.84 5.09 -11.85
N MET A 63 -9.05 4.74 -11.47
CA MET A 63 -9.42 3.35 -11.26
C MET A 63 -10.27 2.86 -12.42
N GLN A 64 -9.87 1.74 -12.96
CA GLN A 64 -10.59 0.98 -13.99
C GLN A 64 -11.29 -0.21 -13.36
N CYS A 65 -12.43 -0.55 -13.90
CA CYS A 65 -13.10 -1.81 -13.59
C CYS A 65 -13.30 -2.60 -14.88
N ALA A 66 -12.89 -3.84 -14.89
CA ALA A 66 -13.20 -4.79 -15.94
C ALA A 66 -14.29 -5.73 -15.45
N ARG A 67 -15.22 -6.13 -16.33
CA ARG A 67 -16.34 -7.01 -16.02
C ARG A 67 -16.51 -8.09 -17.10
N ALA A 68 -16.84 -9.32 -16.70
CA ALA A 68 -17.16 -10.42 -17.59
C ALA A 68 -18.20 -11.36 -16.99
N ASP A 69 -18.93 -12.07 -17.85
CA ASP A 69 -19.83 -13.14 -17.43
C ASP A 69 -19.10 -14.47 -17.16
N LYS A 70 -17.89 -14.62 -17.71
CA LYS A 70 -17.05 -15.80 -17.53
C LYS A 70 -15.72 -15.44 -16.91
N LEU A 71 -15.15 -16.39 -16.18
CA LEU A 71 -13.87 -16.24 -15.49
C LEU A 71 -12.74 -15.77 -16.43
N GLU A 72 -12.69 -16.27 -17.63
CA GLU A 72 -11.66 -15.98 -18.62
C GLU A 72 -12.05 -14.84 -19.58
N GLY A 73 -13.19 -14.20 -19.36
CA GLY A 73 -13.69 -13.13 -20.21
C GLY A 73 -14.64 -13.57 -21.33
N PRO A 74 -14.82 -12.77 -22.38
CA PRO A 74 -14.15 -11.48 -22.59
C PRO A 74 -14.56 -10.42 -21.57
N TYR A 75 -13.61 -9.56 -21.20
CA TYR A 75 -13.80 -8.46 -20.26
C TYR A 75 -14.07 -7.16 -21.02
N GLU A 76 -15.10 -6.44 -20.62
CA GLU A 76 -15.32 -5.04 -20.96
C GLU A 76 -14.82 -4.15 -19.82
N THR A 77 -14.38 -2.94 -20.12
CA THR A 77 -13.75 -2.04 -19.14
C THR A 77 -14.39 -0.67 -19.09
N VAL A 78 -14.42 -0.08 -17.90
CA VAL A 78 -14.91 1.27 -17.66
C VAL A 78 -14.09 1.97 -16.57
N VAL A 79 -13.97 3.28 -16.67
CA VAL A 79 -13.39 4.10 -15.58
C VAL A 79 -14.42 4.28 -14.49
N ILE A 80 -14.14 3.81 -13.29
CA ILE A 80 -15.04 3.89 -12.13
C ILE A 80 -14.65 4.99 -11.12
N SER A 81 -13.42 5.49 -11.20
CA SER A 81 -12.96 6.66 -10.46
C SER A 81 -12.17 7.55 -11.37
N ASN A 82 -12.67 8.75 -11.61
CA ASN A 82 -11.95 9.74 -12.35
C ASN A 82 -10.83 10.34 -11.50
N ARG A 83 -9.87 10.86 -12.20
CA ARG A 83 -8.87 11.79 -11.71
C ARG A 83 -9.54 12.88 -10.88
N GLU A 84 -8.89 13.25 -9.77
CA GLU A 84 -9.20 14.48 -9.08
C GLU A 84 -10.52 14.49 -8.29
N THR A 85 -10.48 13.77 -7.24
CA THR A 85 -11.57 13.83 -6.25
C THR A 85 -11.35 14.89 -5.20
N MET A 86 -10.10 15.23 -4.91
CA MET A 86 -9.70 16.10 -3.80
C MET A 86 -9.12 17.45 -4.25
N GLY A 87 -9.12 17.73 -5.54
CA GLY A 87 -8.47 18.89 -6.11
C GLY A 87 -6.99 18.69 -6.37
N THR A 88 -6.34 19.73 -6.87
CA THR A 88 -4.91 19.68 -7.15
C THR A 88 -4.11 19.60 -5.86
N GLN A 89 -3.13 18.73 -5.85
CA GLN A 89 -2.16 18.68 -4.81
C GLN A 89 -1.34 19.98 -4.78
N ARG A 90 -1.26 20.59 -3.63
CA ARG A 90 -0.46 21.79 -3.40
C ARG A 90 0.81 21.40 -2.69
N GLY A 91 1.92 21.98 -3.07
CA GLY A 91 3.21 21.74 -2.44
C GLY A 91 4.37 21.95 -3.40
N TRP A 92 5.56 21.65 -2.91
CA TRP A 92 6.79 21.71 -3.67
C TRP A 92 7.17 20.32 -4.15
N TRP A 93 7.70 20.27 -5.35
CA TRP A 93 8.23 19.05 -5.96
C TRP A 93 9.74 19.13 -6.02
N THR A 94 10.38 17.99 -5.95
CA THR A 94 11.78 17.89 -6.31
C THR A 94 11.91 17.95 -7.83
N LYS A 95 12.61 18.96 -8.32
CA LYS A 95 12.79 19.20 -9.74
C LYS A 95 13.63 18.09 -10.38
N GLY A 96 13.14 17.56 -11.50
CA GLY A 96 13.86 16.52 -12.24
C GLY A 96 13.90 15.14 -11.58
N TYR A 97 13.27 14.94 -10.42
CA TYR A 97 13.23 13.66 -9.74
C TYR A 97 11.86 13.01 -9.96
N GLY A 98 11.86 11.93 -10.73
CA GLY A 98 10.69 11.08 -10.90
C GLY A 98 10.44 10.22 -9.67
N PHE A 99 9.30 9.55 -9.66
CA PHE A 99 8.85 8.69 -8.57
C PHE A 99 9.87 7.60 -8.18
N TRP A 100 10.69 7.16 -9.13
CA TRP A 100 11.63 6.04 -8.98
C TRP A 100 13.10 6.42 -9.21
N SER A 101 13.38 7.64 -9.59
CA SER A 101 14.71 7.96 -10.06
C SER A 101 15.31 9.16 -9.36
N ASN A 102 16.57 9.05 -9.17
CA ASN A 102 17.49 10.16 -8.97
C ASN A 102 17.35 10.88 -7.64
N ILE A 103 17.54 10.14 -6.57
CA ILE A 103 18.03 10.76 -5.34
C ILE A 103 19.35 11.45 -5.72
N PRO A 104 19.53 12.75 -5.41
CA PRO A 104 20.78 13.44 -5.65
C PRO A 104 21.94 12.64 -5.08
N ASN A 105 23.07 12.67 -5.74
CA ASN A 105 24.29 12.12 -5.17
C ASN A 105 24.65 12.84 -3.87
N GLU A 106 25.41 12.19 -3.02
CA GLU A 106 25.87 12.81 -1.78
C GLU A 106 26.58 14.15 -2.07
N GLY A 107 26.09 15.21 -1.43
CA GLY A 107 26.60 16.57 -1.60
C GLY A 107 25.91 17.40 -2.69
N GLU A 108 25.03 16.83 -3.49
CA GLU A 108 24.23 17.59 -4.44
C GLU A 108 23.00 18.20 -3.76
N ALA A 109 22.73 19.46 -4.03
CA ALA A 109 21.56 20.15 -3.52
C ALA A 109 20.28 19.68 -4.22
N MET A 110 19.23 19.43 -3.44
CA MET A 110 17.91 19.12 -3.96
C MET A 110 17.23 20.41 -4.43
N GLU A 111 16.83 20.47 -5.69
CA GLU A 111 16.06 21.58 -6.23
C GLU A 111 14.56 21.31 -6.11
N PHE A 112 13.79 22.35 -5.84
CA PHE A 112 12.35 22.29 -5.68
C PHE A 112 11.66 23.21 -6.68
N GLU A 113 10.52 22.78 -7.18
CA GLU A 113 9.64 23.57 -8.04
C GLU A 113 8.20 23.51 -7.58
N ARG A 114 7.42 24.53 -7.96
CA ARG A 114 5.96 24.49 -7.74
C ARG A 114 5.34 23.50 -8.71
N PRO A 115 4.35 22.70 -8.27
CA PRO A 115 3.57 21.88 -9.19
C PRO A 115 2.87 22.77 -10.21
N SER A 116 2.90 22.38 -11.48
CA SER A 116 2.16 23.09 -12.52
C SER A 116 0.64 22.93 -12.30
N GLU A 117 -0.13 23.91 -12.71
CA GLU A 117 -1.59 23.86 -12.59
C GLU A 117 -2.22 22.71 -13.41
N ASN A 118 -1.55 22.29 -14.46
CA ASN A 118 -1.99 21.27 -15.41
C ASN A 118 -1.21 19.95 -15.35
N GLY A 119 -0.32 19.81 -14.38
CA GLY A 119 0.61 18.68 -14.30
C GLY A 119 0.35 17.70 -13.19
N PHE A 120 1.36 16.90 -12.89
CA PHE A 120 1.42 16.04 -11.76
C PHE A 120 1.14 16.80 -10.46
N GLY A 121 0.11 16.49 -9.78
CA GLY A 121 -0.26 17.19 -8.56
C GLY A 121 -1.73 17.06 -8.25
N ALA A 122 -2.49 16.45 -9.16
CA ALA A 122 -3.82 16.01 -8.84
C ALA A 122 -3.74 14.85 -7.85
N VAL A 123 -4.49 14.96 -6.80
CA VAL A 123 -4.69 13.84 -5.88
C VAL A 123 -5.66 12.88 -6.54
N THR A 124 -5.17 11.71 -6.87
CA THR A 124 -5.93 10.67 -7.55
C THR A 124 -6.06 9.46 -6.64
N LEU A 125 -7.21 8.81 -6.74
CA LEU A 125 -7.44 7.53 -6.08
C LEU A 125 -6.94 6.42 -6.98
N HIS A 126 -6.17 5.51 -6.42
CA HIS A 126 -5.67 4.36 -7.15
C HIS A 126 -5.29 3.20 -6.20
N GLN A 127 -5.13 2.03 -6.76
CA GLN A 127 -4.81 0.81 -6.03
C GLN A 127 -5.78 0.52 -4.88
N GLY A 128 -6.99 0.20 -5.23
CA GLY A 128 -8.01 -0.13 -4.25
C GLY A 128 -9.10 -1.02 -4.82
N GLY A 129 -10.11 -1.27 -4.02
CA GLY A 129 -11.20 -2.14 -4.35
C GLY A 129 -12.51 -1.70 -3.73
N ILE A 130 -13.47 -2.59 -3.66
CA ILE A 130 -14.80 -2.36 -3.12
C ILE A 130 -15.15 -3.39 -2.07
N VAL A 131 -16.06 -3.04 -1.20
CA VAL A 131 -16.63 -3.91 -0.17
C VAL A 131 -18.10 -3.57 0.04
N ASP A 132 -18.91 -4.58 0.26
CA ASP A 132 -20.30 -4.44 0.71
C ASP A 132 -20.38 -4.47 2.24
N LEU A 133 -21.31 -3.73 2.79
CA LEU A 133 -21.59 -3.68 4.22
C LEU A 133 -22.87 -4.44 4.54
N PRO A 134 -23.05 -4.86 5.81
CA PRO A 134 -24.25 -5.58 6.23
C PRO A 134 -25.58 -4.83 5.98
N ASN A 135 -25.54 -3.51 5.91
CA ASN A 135 -26.70 -2.66 5.60
C ASN A 135 -26.99 -2.53 4.10
N GLY A 136 -26.21 -3.20 3.24
CA GLY A 136 -26.35 -3.18 1.78
C GLY A 136 -25.64 -2.01 1.08
N GLU A 137 -24.97 -1.13 1.83
CA GLU A 137 -24.14 -0.10 1.23
C GLU A 137 -22.86 -0.71 0.61
N TRP A 138 -22.39 -0.10 -0.46
CA TRP A 138 -21.10 -0.41 -1.04
C TRP A 138 -20.12 0.72 -0.82
N TRP A 139 -18.92 0.35 -0.44
CA TRP A 139 -17.83 1.28 -0.19
C TRP A 139 -16.59 0.92 -0.99
N GLY A 140 -15.96 1.95 -1.55
CA GLY A 140 -14.68 1.85 -2.19
C GLY A 140 -13.56 2.25 -1.23
N PHE A 141 -12.49 1.51 -1.25
CA PHE A 141 -11.24 1.88 -0.59
C PHE A 141 -10.14 2.00 -1.62
N SER A 142 -9.25 2.93 -1.40
CA SER A 142 -8.10 3.16 -2.27
C SER A 142 -7.00 3.83 -1.48
N MET A 143 -5.89 4.04 -2.12
CA MET A 143 -4.87 4.91 -1.57
C MET A 143 -4.81 6.24 -2.31
N MET A 144 -4.25 7.21 -1.65
CA MET A 144 -4.03 8.55 -2.14
C MET A 144 -2.62 8.98 -1.74
N ASP A 145 -1.83 9.42 -2.71
CA ASP A 145 -0.50 9.96 -2.43
C ASP A 145 -0.60 11.34 -1.79
N VAL A 146 -0.16 11.45 -0.57
CA VAL A 146 -0.07 12.71 0.17
C VAL A 146 1.39 12.99 0.51
N LYS A 147 2.14 13.31 -0.49
CA LYS A 147 3.58 13.62 -0.48
C LYS A 147 4.34 13.28 0.84
N SER A 148 4.58 14.25 1.68
CA SER A 148 5.36 14.04 2.90
C SER A 148 4.71 13.08 3.91
N ALA A 149 3.39 12.90 3.87
CA ALA A 149 2.69 11.93 4.71
C ALA A 149 2.65 10.52 4.12
N GLY A 150 3.04 10.37 2.84
CA GLY A 150 3.02 9.10 2.13
C GLY A 150 1.64 8.75 1.57
N ARG A 151 1.37 7.47 1.45
CA ARG A 151 0.12 6.94 0.89
C ARG A 151 -0.91 6.75 1.99
N LEU A 152 -1.96 7.54 1.95
CA LEU A 152 -3.05 7.45 2.92
C LEU A 152 -4.21 6.63 2.36
N THR A 153 -4.88 5.89 3.23
CA THR A 153 -6.11 5.18 2.89
C THR A 153 -7.23 6.19 2.68
N PHE A 154 -8.00 5.99 1.63
CA PHE A 154 -9.15 6.79 1.28
C PHE A 154 -10.40 5.91 1.16
N LEU A 155 -11.54 6.42 1.61
CA LEU A 155 -12.84 5.76 1.50
C LEU A 155 -13.80 6.61 0.65
N SER A 156 -14.62 5.96 -0.12
CA SER A 156 -15.68 6.57 -0.94
C SER A 156 -16.93 5.73 -0.91
N PRO A 157 -18.12 6.32 -0.84
CA PRO A 157 -19.32 5.59 -1.19
C PRO A 157 -19.22 5.10 -2.64
N VAL A 158 -19.84 3.96 -2.93
CA VAL A 158 -19.91 3.37 -4.27
C VAL A 158 -21.37 3.34 -4.71
N THR A 159 -21.62 3.85 -5.90
CA THR A 159 -22.93 3.79 -6.56
C THR A 159 -22.88 2.80 -7.70
N TRP A 160 -23.71 1.78 -7.64
CA TRP A 160 -23.90 0.84 -8.74
C TRP A 160 -24.81 1.43 -9.81
N LYS A 161 -24.33 1.50 -11.05
CA LYS A 161 -25.10 1.92 -12.20
C LYS A 161 -24.78 1.04 -13.42
N ASP A 162 -25.80 0.52 -14.05
CA ASP A 162 -25.69 -0.37 -15.22
C ASP A 162 -24.75 -1.57 -14.98
N GLY A 163 -24.70 -2.04 -13.69
CA GLY A 163 -23.83 -3.12 -13.24
C GLY A 163 -22.35 -2.73 -13.10
N TRP A 164 -22.04 -1.44 -12.94
CA TRP A 164 -20.71 -0.92 -12.68
C TRP A 164 -20.60 -0.22 -11.32
N PRO A 165 -19.54 -0.48 -10.53
CA PRO A 165 -19.38 0.10 -9.20
C PRO A 165 -18.64 1.44 -9.25
N TYR A 166 -19.31 2.51 -9.60
CA TYR A 166 -18.70 3.83 -9.64
C TYR A 166 -18.39 4.35 -8.23
N PHE A 167 -17.20 4.85 -8.02
CA PHE A 167 -16.90 5.65 -6.84
C PHE A 167 -17.68 6.98 -6.90
N GLY A 168 -18.23 7.40 -5.76
CA GLY A 168 -19.01 8.61 -5.67
C GLY A 168 -20.50 8.37 -5.53
N LEU A 169 -21.26 9.46 -5.63
CA LEU A 169 -22.70 9.50 -5.40
C LEU A 169 -23.47 9.53 -6.71
N GLU A 170 -24.73 9.13 -6.67
CA GLU A 170 -25.66 9.33 -7.77
C GLU A 170 -25.66 10.80 -8.21
N GLY A 171 -25.58 11.04 -9.50
CA GLY A 171 -25.45 12.39 -10.07
C GLY A 171 -24.02 12.93 -10.14
N ASN A 172 -23.04 12.27 -9.52
CA ASN A 172 -21.63 12.63 -9.63
C ASN A 172 -20.72 11.38 -9.62
N LEU A 173 -21.03 10.45 -10.50
CA LEU A 173 -20.33 9.17 -10.60
C LEU A 173 -18.87 9.36 -11.02
N GLY A 174 -17.99 8.54 -10.43
CA GLY A 174 -16.57 8.57 -10.68
C GLY A 174 -15.81 9.64 -9.87
N ARG A 175 -16.50 10.42 -9.04
CA ARG A 175 -15.88 11.45 -8.20
C ARG A 175 -16.27 11.24 -6.74
N SER A 176 -15.33 10.84 -5.93
CA SER A 176 -15.55 10.67 -4.49
C SER A 176 -15.82 12.01 -3.81
N PRO A 177 -16.79 12.10 -2.89
CA PRO A 177 -17.03 13.33 -2.13
C PRO A 177 -15.85 13.61 -1.19
N ARG A 178 -15.54 14.89 -0.96
CA ARG A 178 -14.48 15.30 -0.01
C ARG A 178 -14.80 14.94 1.43
N THR A 179 -16.07 14.97 1.76
CA THR A 179 -16.62 14.64 3.08
C THR A 179 -17.88 13.82 2.89
N TRP A 180 -18.06 12.82 3.70
CA TRP A 180 -19.26 12.00 3.71
C TRP A 180 -19.48 11.41 5.09
N PHE A 181 -20.62 10.80 5.30
CA PHE A 181 -20.91 10.04 6.51
C PHE A 181 -19.93 8.88 6.63
N LYS A 182 -19.60 8.47 7.85
CA LYS A 182 -18.84 7.26 8.07
C LYS A 182 -19.67 6.05 7.63
N PRO A 183 -19.02 5.01 7.06
CA PRO A 183 -19.69 3.76 6.80
C PRO A 183 -20.24 3.16 8.09
N ASP A 184 -21.49 2.68 8.05
CA ASP A 184 -22.05 1.90 9.14
C ASP A 184 -21.64 0.44 8.98
N THR A 185 -20.65 0.03 9.75
CA THR A 185 -20.11 -1.34 9.71
C THR A 185 -20.93 -2.31 10.57
N GLY A 186 -21.98 -1.85 11.24
CA GLY A 186 -22.76 -2.66 12.18
C GLY A 186 -22.00 -3.05 13.44
N THR A 187 -20.87 -2.42 13.71
CA THR A 187 -20.02 -2.67 14.88
C THR A 187 -19.93 -1.43 15.75
N ASP A 188 -19.94 -1.62 17.06
CA ASP A 188 -19.67 -0.54 18.00
C ASP A 188 -18.24 -0.02 17.77
N ILE A 189 -18.13 1.31 17.73
CA ILE A 189 -16.83 1.96 17.65
C ILE A 189 -16.16 1.81 19.02
N ALA A 190 -15.18 0.95 19.12
CA ALA A 190 -14.32 0.90 20.29
C ALA A 190 -13.67 2.27 20.50
N PRO A 191 -13.53 2.75 21.73
CA PRO A 191 -12.78 3.97 22.01
C PRO A 191 -11.39 3.90 21.38
N LEU A 192 -10.98 4.97 20.71
CA LEU A 192 -9.62 5.07 20.21
C LEU A 192 -8.66 5.01 21.40
N THR A 193 -7.98 3.91 21.58
CA THR A 193 -6.91 3.81 22.57
C THR A 193 -5.61 4.28 21.95
N THR A 194 -4.78 4.93 22.76
CA THR A 194 -3.43 5.28 22.34
C THR A 194 -2.69 4.01 21.97
N TYR A 195 -2.20 3.94 20.77
CA TYR A 195 -1.43 2.80 20.30
C TYR A 195 -0.07 2.78 21.01
N GLN A 196 0.07 1.87 21.99
CA GLN A 196 1.33 1.72 22.71
C GLN A 196 2.38 1.07 21.81
N ARG A 197 3.49 1.75 21.64
CA ARG A 197 4.59 1.34 20.75
C ARG A 197 5.92 1.13 21.47
N ASP A 198 5.94 1.41 22.74
CA ASP A 198 7.14 1.23 23.56
C ASP A 198 7.37 -0.24 23.90
N ASP A 199 8.62 -0.61 23.97
CA ASP A 199 9.03 -1.94 24.39
C ASP A 199 10.31 -1.86 25.23
N ASP A 200 10.23 -2.37 26.44
CA ASP A 200 11.35 -2.53 27.35
C ASP A 200 12.07 -3.87 27.19
N PHE A 201 11.62 -4.69 26.24
CA PHE A 201 12.12 -6.03 25.95
C PHE A 201 12.18 -6.96 27.19
N SER A 202 11.29 -6.76 28.14
CA SER A 202 11.19 -7.61 29.34
C SER A 202 10.55 -8.98 29.05
N SER A 203 9.79 -9.07 27.96
CA SER A 203 9.17 -10.32 27.48
C SER A 203 10.19 -11.18 26.73
N ALA A 204 10.04 -12.49 26.83
CA ALA A 204 10.79 -13.45 26.01
C ALA A 204 10.31 -13.53 24.55
N LYS A 205 9.25 -12.81 24.20
CA LYS A 205 8.70 -12.75 22.85
C LYS A 205 8.59 -11.30 22.40
N LEU A 206 8.89 -11.04 21.14
CA LEU A 206 8.63 -9.72 20.52
C LEU A 206 7.14 -9.40 20.57
N LYS A 207 6.83 -8.14 20.88
CA LYS A 207 5.47 -7.62 20.77
C LYS A 207 5.05 -7.56 19.30
N PRO A 208 3.74 -7.64 18.97
CA PRO A 208 3.23 -7.56 17.59
C PRO A 208 3.51 -6.23 16.88
N ILE A 209 3.96 -5.22 17.60
CA ILE A 209 4.33 -3.90 17.06
C ILE A 209 5.63 -3.94 16.24
N TRP A 210 6.40 -5.01 16.37
CA TRP A 210 7.69 -5.15 15.72
C TRP A 210 7.61 -5.96 14.43
N GLN A 211 8.39 -5.55 13.46
CA GLN A 211 8.56 -6.23 12.18
C GLN A 211 10.06 -6.33 11.84
N TRP A 212 10.45 -7.44 11.26
CA TRP A 212 11.79 -7.57 10.68
C TRP A 212 11.80 -7.01 9.26
N ASN A 213 12.81 -6.20 8.95
CA ASN A 213 12.98 -5.68 7.58
C ASN A 213 13.22 -6.79 6.54
N HIS A 214 13.86 -7.86 6.94
CA HIS A 214 14.06 -9.08 6.15
C HIS A 214 13.79 -10.31 7.02
N ILE A 215 13.81 -11.50 6.41
CA ILE A 215 13.77 -12.74 7.18
C ILE A 215 14.98 -12.75 8.14
N PRO A 216 14.76 -12.78 9.44
CA PRO A 216 15.84 -12.69 10.42
C PRO A 216 16.71 -13.94 10.44
N VAL A 217 17.93 -13.78 10.88
CA VAL A 217 18.80 -14.90 11.23
C VAL A 217 18.61 -15.17 12.72
N ASP A 218 17.80 -16.18 13.06
CA ASP A 218 17.33 -16.43 14.45
C ASP A 218 18.45 -16.59 15.47
N LYS A 219 19.56 -17.22 15.08
CA LYS A 219 20.73 -17.39 15.97
C LYS A 219 21.51 -16.09 16.22
N LYS A 220 21.08 -14.98 15.64
CA LYS A 220 21.79 -13.69 15.70
C LYS A 220 20.97 -12.58 16.35
N TRP A 221 19.91 -12.96 17.07
CA TRP A 221 19.19 -12.07 17.97
C TRP A 221 18.60 -12.84 19.15
N SER A 222 18.35 -12.17 20.26
CA SER A 222 17.77 -12.79 21.44
C SER A 222 17.12 -11.80 22.38
N LEU A 223 16.01 -12.22 23.02
CA LEU A 223 15.35 -11.53 24.12
C LEU A 223 15.66 -12.23 25.48
N THR A 224 16.35 -13.35 25.43
CA THR A 224 16.61 -14.17 26.64
C THR A 224 18.08 -14.26 27.00
N GLU A 225 19.00 -13.97 26.11
CA GLU A 225 20.44 -13.94 26.37
C GLU A 225 20.81 -12.94 27.48
N LYS A 226 20.09 -11.82 27.55
CA LYS A 226 20.12 -10.88 28.66
C LYS A 226 18.71 -10.33 28.88
N LYS A 227 18.17 -10.52 30.07
CA LYS A 227 16.81 -10.05 30.42
C LYS A 227 16.68 -8.53 30.29
N GLY A 228 15.54 -8.08 29.73
CA GLY A 228 15.20 -6.66 29.60
C GLY A 228 15.96 -5.92 28.50
N VAL A 229 16.50 -6.65 27.53
CA VAL A 229 17.14 -6.07 26.35
C VAL A 229 16.93 -6.94 25.13
N LEU A 230 16.82 -6.32 23.97
CA LEU A 230 17.00 -7.00 22.71
C LEU A 230 18.50 -7.08 22.38
N ARG A 231 19.03 -8.28 22.31
CA ARG A 231 20.39 -8.53 21.86
C ARG A 231 20.41 -8.74 20.35
N LEU A 232 21.18 -7.93 19.64
CA LEU A 232 21.44 -8.11 18.20
C LEU A 232 22.94 -8.43 18.04
N HIS A 233 23.25 -9.48 17.30
CA HIS A 233 24.61 -9.80 16.88
C HIS A 233 24.85 -9.28 15.48
N THR A 234 25.94 -8.57 15.26
CA THR A 234 26.27 -7.99 13.97
C THR A 234 26.36 -9.05 12.86
N LEU A 235 25.88 -8.69 11.69
CA LEU A 235 25.89 -9.49 10.47
C LEU A 235 26.48 -8.67 9.33
N PRO A 236 27.23 -9.28 8.41
CA PRO A 236 27.67 -8.60 7.21
C PRO A 236 26.49 -8.13 6.38
N ALA A 237 26.53 -6.88 5.92
CA ALA A 237 25.55 -6.33 5.00
C ALA A 237 26.23 -5.38 4.00
N LYS A 238 25.72 -5.35 2.78
CA LYS A 238 26.21 -4.44 1.75
C LYS A 238 25.98 -2.97 2.12
N ASN A 239 24.81 -2.71 2.68
CA ASN A 239 24.40 -1.42 3.25
C ASN A 239 23.21 -1.65 4.19
N PHE A 240 22.70 -0.58 4.79
CA PHE A 240 21.61 -0.64 5.77
C PHE A 240 20.32 -1.27 5.21
N MET A 241 19.96 -1.02 3.95
CA MET A 241 18.76 -1.58 3.32
C MET A 241 18.76 -3.12 3.27
N TYR A 242 19.95 -3.73 3.20
CA TYR A 242 20.13 -5.19 3.16
C TYR A 242 20.53 -5.80 4.50
N ALA A 243 20.59 -4.98 5.55
CA ALA A 243 20.94 -5.46 6.87
C ALA A 243 19.85 -6.35 7.46
N LYS A 244 20.15 -7.63 7.63
CA LYS A 244 19.30 -8.57 8.36
C LYS A 244 19.29 -8.22 9.85
N ASN A 245 18.28 -8.71 10.56
CA ASN A 245 18.06 -8.40 11.97
C ASN A 245 17.94 -6.90 12.26
N THR A 246 17.38 -6.16 11.29
CA THR A 246 16.91 -4.79 11.48
C THR A 246 15.46 -4.84 11.92
N LEU A 247 15.23 -4.53 13.18
CA LEU A 247 13.90 -4.50 13.77
C LEU A 247 13.25 -3.15 13.54
N THR A 248 12.03 -3.15 13.03
CA THR A 248 11.37 -1.93 12.56
C THR A 248 10.00 -1.74 13.18
N GLN A 249 9.56 -0.50 13.22
CA GLN A 249 8.18 -0.08 13.42
C GLN A 249 7.83 1.00 12.40
N ARG A 250 6.56 1.13 12.05
CA ARG A 250 6.12 2.26 11.22
C ARG A 250 6.19 3.56 12.01
N ALA A 251 6.77 4.58 11.44
CA ALA A 251 6.59 5.94 11.96
C ALA A 251 5.15 6.39 11.73
N ILE A 252 4.57 7.09 12.69
CA ILE A 252 3.23 7.68 12.56
C ILE A 252 3.41 9.17 12.26
N GLY A 253 2.86 9.59 11.13
CA GLY A 253 2.85 11.00 10.76
C GLY A 253 1.72 11.78 11.45
N PRO A 254 1.71 13.13 11.34
CA PRO A 254 2.75 13.91 10.65
C PRO A 254 4.04 14.08 11.45
N GLU A 255 3.99 13.87 12.75
CA GLU A 255 5.14 14.00 13.66
C GLU A 255 5.26 12.77 14.54
N SER A 256 6.46 12.29 14.72
CA SER A 256 6.76 11.22 15.65
C SER A 256 8.19 11.33 16.16
N SER A 257 8.42 10.81 17.35
CA SER A 257 9.75 10.68 17.92
C SER A 257 10.02 9.24 18.32
N ALA A 258 11.26 8.83 18.19
CA ALA A 258 11.71 7.53 18.66
C ALA A 258 12.99 7.69 19.46
N THR A 259 13.07 6.99 20.58
CA THR A 259 14.26 6.98 21.45
C THR A 259 14.65 5.54 21.71
N VAL A 260 15.92 5.23 21.61
CA VAL A 260 16.47 3.94 21.94
C VAL A 260 17.70 4.08 22.84
N GLU A 261 17.76 3.26 23.86
CA GLU A 261 18.99 3.08 24.64
C GLU A 261 19.82 1.97 23.99
N LEU A 262 21.04 2.31 23.56
CA LEU A 262 21.93 1.41 22.85
C LEU A 262 23.21 1.16 23.65
N ASN A 263 23.49 -0.10 23.95
CA ASN A 263 24.79 -0.52 24.47
C ASN A 263 25.67 -1.06 23.33
N ALA A 264 26.58 -0.21 22.87
CA ALA A 264 27.48 -0.51 21.75
C ALA A 264 28.91 -0.94 22.20
N LYS A 265 29.14 -1.23 23.49
CA LYS A 265 30.49 -1.49 24.04
C LYS A 265 31.19 -2.68 23.41
N SER A 266 30.44 -3.63 22.87
CA SER A 266 30.98 -4.86 22.26
C SER A 266 31.19 -4.77 20.74
N LEU A 267 30.88 -3.63 20.12
CA LEU A 267 31.12 -3.43 18.69
C LEU A 267 32.62 -3.40 18.39
N LYS A 268 32.98 -3.99 17.27
CA LYS A 268 34.33 -4.00 16.75
C LYS A 268 34.48 -2.96 15.65
N LYS A 269 35.72 -2.69 15.27
CA LYS A 269 36.00 -1.78 14.13
C LYS A 269 35.29 -2.30 12.88
N GLY A 270 34.46 -1.43 12.29
CA GLY A 270 33.65 -1.74 11.11
C GLY A 270 32.20 -2.16 11.41
N ASP A 271 31.89 -2.49 12.68
CA ASP A 271 30.49 -2.70 13.06
C ASP A 271 29.73 -1.38 13.15
N VAL A 272 28.47 -1.42 12.77
CA VAL A 272 27.55 -0.27 12.85
C VAL A 272 26.27 -0.71 13.56
N ALA A 273 25.81 0.08 14.50
CA ALA A 273 24.51 -0.10 15.15
C ALA A 273 23.91 1.25 15.53
N GLY A 274 22.60 1.36 15.49
CA GLY A 274 21.92 2.60 15.83
C GLY A 274 20.43 2.57 15.54
N LEU A 275 19.82 3.73 15.64
CA LEU A 275 18.46 3.99 15.19
C LEU A 275 18.51 4.69 13.84
N GLY A 276 17.74 4.22 12.87
CA GLY A 276 17.65 4.79 11.54
C GLY A 276 16.21 5.02 11.11
N LEU A 277 16.01 6.02 10.27
CA LEU A 277 14.76 6.25 9.55
C LEU A 277 14.92 5.70 8.12
N LEU A 278 14.01 4.82 7.73
CA LEU A 278 13.89 4.32 6.35
C LEU A 278 12.68 4.98 5.71
N ASN A 279 12.87 5.48 4.51
CA ASN A 279 11.81 6.04 3.66
C ASN A 279 11.73 5.24 2.36
#